data_a63900ce43076886e718a7919f1f91b3
#
_entry.id   a63900ce43076886e718a7919f1f91b3
#
_cell.length_a   1.000
_cell.length_b   1.000
_cell.length_c   1.000
_cell.angle_alpha   90.00
_cell.angle_beta   90.00
_cell.angle_gamma   90.00
#
_symmetry.space_group_name_H-M   'P 1'
#
loop_
_entity.id
_entity.type
_entity.pdbx_description
1 polymer ?
#
loop_
_entity_poly.entity_id
_entity_poly.type
_entity_poly.pdbx_seq_one_letter_code
_entity_poly.pdbx_strand_id
1 'polypeptide(L)'
;MVNSRTVNEYLKLLQSLLPKGKAWTRDPSSTMSQFLMAIADELVRLELEALSLLEERDTRYSTALLPDHEYDLGLPDECSSLANTLVLRRNQAHSKLTALGGAHKQYFIDLAANLGYTITIEEYPDGGLTSIFHWQVVIGYDDDMYLLWF
;
A
#
# COMPACT_ATOMS: atom_id res chain seq x y z
N MET A 1 8.94 -2.78 12.75
CA MET A 1 8.20 -1.74 13.51
C MET A 1 9.20 -0.67 13.90
N VAL A 2 9.06 0.52 13.39
CA VAL A 2 9.86 1.68 13.82
C VAL A 2 9.24 2.15 15.13
N ASN A 3 10.06 2.20 16.18
CA ASN A 3 9.58 2.59 17.52
C ASN A 3 9.49 4.12 17.56
N SER A 4 8.28 4.67 17.72
CA SER A 4 8.10 6.11 17.93
C SER A 4 8.62 6.52 19.31
N ARG A 5 9.18 7.73 19.39
CA ARG A 5 9.61 8.30 20.67
C ARG A 5 8.42 8.66 21.55
N THR A 6 8.63 8.60 22.84
CA THR A 6 7.65 9.04 23.82
C THR A 6 7.75 10.54 24.08
N VAL A 7 6.67 11.15 24.60
CA VAL A 7 6.63 12.57 25.00
C VAL A 7 7.77 12.91 25.97
N ASN A 8 8.05 12.02 26.92
CA ASN A 8 9.13 12.23 27.88
C ASN A 8 10.54 12.21 27.25
N GLU A 9 10.74 11.45 26.18
CA GLU A 9 12.01 11.44 25.45
C GLU A 9 12.18 12.75 24.67
N TYR A 10 11.13 13.24 24.01
CA TYR A 10 11.14 14.55 23.35
C TYR A 10 11.33 15.69 24.36
N LEU A 11 10.66 15.63 25.52
CA LEU A 11 10.86 16.60 26.58
C LEU A 11 12.34 16.67 27.03
N LYS A 12 12.98 15.52 27.25
CA LYS A 12 14.40 15.45 27.58
C LYS A 12 15.28 16.03 26.49
N LEU A 13 14.97 15.76 25.22
CA LEU A 13 15.68 16.34 24.07
C LEU A 13 15.54 17.86 24.06
N LEU A 14 14.33 18.39 24.19
CA LEU A 14 14.08 19.84 24.23
C LEU A 14 14.79 20.51 25.43
N GLN A 15 14.73 19.89 26.61
CA GLN A 15 15.46 20.37 27.78
C GLN A 15 16.98 20.33 27.62
N SER A 16 17.51 19.41 26.81
CA SER A 16 18.95 19.34 26.50
C SER A 16 19.45 20.49 25.66
N LEU A 17 18.57 21.09 24.85
CA LEU A 17 18.86 22.25 24.01
C LEU A 17 18.89 23.57 24.81
N LEU A 18 18.32 23.59 26.02
CA LEU A 18 18.34 24.76 26.87
C LEU A 18 19.74 25.02 27.44
N PRO A 19 20.13 26.30 27.63
CA PRO A 19 21.39 26.66 28.26
C PRO A 19 21.51 26.03 29.67
N LYS A 20 22.73 25.85 30.12
CA LYS A 20 23.01 25.41 31.49
C LYS A 20 22.87 26.59 32.46
N GLY A 21 22.14 26.36 33.56
CA GLY A 21 22.01 27.39 34.62
C GLY A 21 20.71 27.24 35.41
N LYS A 22 20.67 27.89 36.60
CA LYS A 22 19.52 27.84 37.49
C LYS A 22 18.25 28.50 36.95
N ALA A 23 18.38 29.36 35.96
CA ALA A 23 17.26 30.03 35.29
C ALA A 23 16.45 29.05 34.42
N TRP A 24 17.05 27.95 33.98
CA TRP A 24 16.46 26.94 33.11
C TRP A 24 16.20 25.65 33.91
N THR A 25 15.20 25.71 34.74
CA THR A 25 14.84 24.57 35.58
C THR A 25 14.35 23.41 34.70
N ARG A 26 14.71 22.18 35.08
CA ARG A 26 14.27 20.93 34.46
C ARG A 26 13.24 20.20 35.33
N ASP A 27 12.70 20.89 36.34
CA ASP A 27 11.63 20.36 37.17
C ASP A 27 10.37 20.18 36.29
N PRO A 28 9.77 18.96 36.27
CA PRO A 28 8.55 18.69 35.50
C PRO A 28 7.37 19.59 35.89
N SER A 29 7.31 20.07 37.13
CA SER A 29 6.24 20.94 37.62
C SER A 29 6.40 22.42 37.22
N SER A 30 7.56 22.79 36.67
CA SER A 30 7.84 24.17 36.28
C SER A 30 7.05 24.56 35.00
N THR A 31 6.63 25.83 34.92
CA THR A 31 5.92 26.37 33.74
C THR A 31 6.71 26.15 32.45
N MET A 32 8.04 26.26 32.49
CA MET A 32 8.91 26.01 31.34
C MET A 32 8.84 24.56 30.88
N SER A 33 8.89 23.60 31.81
CA SER A 33 8.79 22.17 31.47
C SER A 33 7.40 21.82 30.94
N GLN A 34 6.33 22.42 31.47
CA GLN A 34 4.97 22.24 30.96
C GLN A 34 4.81 22.79 29.55
N PHE A 35 5.41 23.96 29.26
CA PHE A 35 5.44 24.51 27.91
C PHE A 35 6.20 23.61 26.94
N LEU A 36 7.37 23.12 27.33
CA LEU A 36 8.14 22.18 26.50
C LEU A 36 7.43 20.84 26.31
N MET A 37 6.65 20.40 27.29
CA MET A 37 5.85 19.18 27.18
C MET A 37 4.76 19.32 26.13
N ALA A 38 4.10 20.47 26.03
CA ALA A 38 3.11 20.71 24.96
C ALA A 38 3.76 20.69 23.56
N ILE A 39 4.98 21.20 23.43
CA ILE A 39 5.73 21.08 22.17
C ILE A 39 6.13 19.62 21.91
N ALA A 40 6.54 18.88 22.95
CA ALA A 40 6.92 17.48 22.84
C ALA A 40 5.73 16.60 22.38
N ASP A 41 4.51 16.87 22.86
CA ASP A 41 3.30 16.19 22.41
C ASP A 41 3.09 16.36 20.90
N GLU A 42 3.26 17.58 20.40
CA GLU A 42 3.11 17.86 18.98
C GLU A 42 4.21 17.17 18.14
N LEU A 43 5.44 17.11 18.64
CA LEU A 43 6.53 16.40 17.95
C LEU A 43 6.27 14.89 17.87
N VAL A 44 5.70 14.29 18.92
CA VAL A 44 5.27 12.88 18.89
C VAL A 44 4.19 12.68 17.82
N ARG A 45 3.20 13.58 17.77
CA ARG A 45 2.13 13.51 16.77
C ARG A 45 2.69 13.56 15.34
N LEU A 46 3.61 14.50 15.08
CA LEU A 46 4.27 14.64 13.79
C LEU A 46 5.11 13.40 13.43
N GLU A 47 5.83 12.82 14.40
CA GLU A 47 6.59 11.58 14.16
C GLU A 47 5.67 10.42 13.79
N LEU A 48 4.53 10.27 14.49
CA LEU A 48 3.55 9.22 14.17
C LEU A 48 2.94 9.41 12.78
N GLU A 49 2.62 10.63 12.38
CA GLU A 49 2.13 10.93 11.03
C GLU A 49 3.21 10.64 9.97
N ALA A 50 4.46 11.01 10.24
CA ALA A 50 5.57 10.71 9.33
C ALA A 50 5.79 9.19 9.18
N LEU A 51 5.64 8.42 10.26
CA LEU A 51 5.72 6.96 10.22
C LEU A 51 4.55 6.35 9.45
N SER A 52 3.34 6.90 9.60
CA SER A 52 2.18 6.42 8.84
C SER A 52 2.35 6.65 7.33
N LEU A 53 2.97 7.76 6.92
CA LEU A 53 3.29 8.01 5.50
C LEU A 53 4.25 6.97 4.90
N LEU A 54 5.13 6.39 5.72
CA LEU A 54 6.00 5.30 5.24
C LEU A 54 5.20 4.02 4.93
N GLU A 55 4.13 3.75 5.67
CA GLU A 55 3.22 2.64 5.39
C GLU A 55 2.34 2.95 4.18
N GLU A 56 1.82 4.19 4.08
CA GLU A 56 0.99 4.64 2.96
C GLU A 56 1.73 4.63 1.62
N ARG A 57 3.05 4.66 1.61
CA ARG A 57 3.87 4.56 0.39
C ARG A 57 3.67 3.23 -0.35
N ASP A 58 3.38 2.16 0.37
CA ASP A 58 3.15 0.84 -0.22
C ASP A 58 1.67 0.67 -0.56
N THR A 59 1.35 0.49 -1.83
CA THR A 59 -0.02 0.30 -2.31
C THR A 59 -0.78 -0.83 -1.61
N ARG A 60 -0.07 -1.84 -1.04
CA ARG A 60 -0.68 -2.95 -0.31
C ARG A 60 -1.27 -2.55 1.04
N TYR A 61 -0.73 -1.50 1.65
CA TYR A 61 -1.11 -1.03 2.99
C TYR A 61 -1.78 0.33 2.95
N SER A 62 -1.62 1.07 1.85
CA SER A 62 -2.15 2.41 1.66
C SER A 62 -3.66 2.47 1.87
N THR A 63 -4.11 3.50 2.58
CA THR A 63 -5.54 3.79 2.84
C THR A 63 -5.85 5.23 2.46
N ALA A 64 -5.14 6.18 3.04
CA ALA A 64 -5.35 7.61 2.81
C ALA A 64 -4.82 8.04 1.44
N LEU A 65 -3.65 7.55 1.03
CA LEU A 65 -3.03 7.85 -0.26
C LEU A 65 -3.45 6.90 -1.40
N LEU A 66 -4.31 5.92 -1.11
CA LEU A 66 -4.76 4.99 -2.15
C LEU A 66 -5.41 5.68 -3.36
N PRO A 67 -6.27 6.72 -3.20
CA PRO A 67 -6.82 7.45 -4.35
C PRO A 67 -5.74 8.14 -5.20
N ASP A 68 -4.66 8.64 -4.57
CA ASP A 68 -3.55 9.27 -5.28
C ASP A 68 -2.75 8.22 -6.06
N HIS A 69 -2.50 7.06 -5.46
CA HIS A 69 -1.90 5.92 -6.17
C HIS A 69 -2.75 5.46 -7.36
N GLU A 70 -4.07 5.36 -7.19
CA GLU A 70 -4.97 5.01 -8.28
C GLU A 70 -4.91 6.03 -9.41
N TYR A 71 -4.92 7.31 -9.08
CA TYR A 71 -4.79 8.39 -10.06
C TYR A 71 -3.48 8.31 -10.85
N ASP A 72 -2.34 8.15 -10.15
CA ASP A 72 -1.02 8.04 -10.76
C ASP A 72 -0.89 6.79 -11.67
N LEU A 73 -1.57 5.71 -11.30
CA LEU A 73 -1.61 4.48 -12.07
C LEU A 73 -2.67 4.50 -13.19
N GLY A 74 -3.49 5.55 -13.29
CA GLY A 74 -4.58 5.67 -14.26
C GLY A 74 -5.69 4.63 -14.02
N LEU A 75 -6.06 4.41 -12.76
CA LEU A 75 -7.19 3.57 -12.37
C LEU A 75 -8.41 4.45 -12.03
N PRO A 76 -9.65 4.05 -12.37
CA PRO A 76 -10.01 2.89 -13.20
C PRO A 76 -9.61 3.10 -14.67
N ASP A 77 -9.23 2.04 -15.35
CA ASP A 77 -8.95 2.06 -16.79
C ASP A 77 -10.14 1.51 -17.60
N GLU A 78 -10.01 1.51 -18.94
CA GLU A 78 -11.08 1.04 -19.84
C GLU A 78 -11.43 -0.44 -19.65
N CYS A 79 -10.51 -1.22 -19.09
CA CYS A 79 -10.65 -2.67 -18.89
C CYS A 79 -11.06 -3.03 -17.45
N SER A 80 -10.90 -2.13 -16.49
CA SER A 80 -11.18 -2.41 -15.08
C SER A 80 -12.03 -1.33 -14.43
N SER A 81 -13.17 -1.72 -13.87
CA SER A 81 -13.94 -0.85 -13.00
C SER A 81 -13.28 -0.73 -11.63
N LEU A 82 -13.57 0.36 -10.93
CA LEU A 82 -13.09 0.53 -9.55
C LEU A 82 -13.66 -0.59 -8.68
N ALA A 83 -12.78 -1.31 -7.99
CA ALA A 83 -13.21 -2.38 -7.10
C ALA A 83 -14.01 -1.85 -5.90
N ASN A 84 -15.01 -2.61 -5.47
CA ASN A 84 -15.94 -2.18 -4.41
C ASN A 84 -15.35 -2.27 -2.99
N THR A 85 -14.23 -2.96 -2.81
CA THR A 85 -13.61 -3.15 -1.49
C THR A 85 -12.20 -2.56 -1.44
N LEU A 86 -11.80 -2.08 -0.27
CA LEU A 86 -10.45 -1.54 -0.05
C LEU A 86 -9.34 -2.55 -0.41
N VAL A 87 -9.57 -3.82 -0.07
CA VAL A 87 -8.60 -4.89 -0.37
C VAL A 87 -8.41 -5.08 -1.87
N LEU A 88 -9.51 -5.14 -2.63
CA LEU A 88 -9.44 -5.29 -4.09
C LEU A 88 -8.83 -4.06 -4.76
N ARG A 89 -9.14 -2.85 -4.29
CA ARG A 89 -8.51 -1.61 -4.79
C ARG A 89 -7.00 -1.63 -4.59
N ARG A 90 -6.53 -2.01 -3.40
CA ARG A 90 -5.11 -2.17 -3.12
C ARG A 90 -4.46 -3.20 -4.03
N ASN A 91 -5.12 -4.35 -4.23
CA ASN A 91 -4.63 -5.39 -5.12
C ASN A 91 -4.55 -4.92 -6.57
N GLN A 92 -5.57 -4.19 -7.07
CA GLN A 92 -5.54 -3.59 -8.41
C GLN A 92 -4.36 -2.62 -8.56
N ALA A 93 -4.21 -1.68 -7.63
CA ALA A 93 -3.11 -0.71 -7.66
C ALA A 93 -1.75 -1.41 -7.59
N HIS A 94 -1.60 -2.39 -6.69
CA HIS A 94 -0.35 -3.14 -6.56
C HIS A 94 -0.03 -3.97 -7.80
N SER A 95 -1.02 -4.67 -8.36
CA SER A 95 -0.84 -5.46 -9.58
C SER A 95 -0.41 -4.58 -10.76
N LYS A 96 -1.02 -3.40 -10.91
CA LYS A 96 -0.67 -2.46 -11.98
C LYS A 96 0.72 -1.85 -11.79
N LEU A 97 1.08 -1.52 -10.55
CA LEU A 97 2.41 -1.00 -10.20
C LEU A 97 3.52 -2.03 -10.46
N THR A 98 3.26 -3.31 -10.18
CA THR A 98 4.24 -4.40 -10.31
C THR A 98 4.18 -5.12 -11.65
N ALA A 99 3.26 -4.73 -12.53
CA ALA A 99 3.11 -5.35 -13.84
C ALA A 99 4.34 -5.08 -14.72
N LEU A 100 5.21 -6.05 -14.81
CA LEU A 100 6.40 -6.01 -15.71
C LEU A 100 6.08 -6.45 -17.13
N GLY A 101 4.89 -7.00 -17.35
CA GLY A 101 4.53 -7.69 -18.56
C GLY A 101 5.22 -9.06 -18.69
N GLY A 102 4.56 -9.98 -19.34
CA GLY A 102 5.09 -11.32 -19.58
C GLY A 102 4.20 -12.07 -20.55
N ALA A 103 4.80 -12.92 -21.39
CA ALA A 103 4.08 -13.74 -22.37
C ALA A 103 3.93 -15.20 -21.91
N HIS A 104 4.41 -15.54 -20.70
CA HIS A 104 4.34 -16.91 -20.20
C HIS A 104 3.09 -17.13 -19.34
N LYS A 105 2.56 -18.32 -19.41
CA LYS A 105 1.34 -18.78 -18.76
C LYS A 105 1.28 -18.42 -17.26
N GLN A 106 2.38 -18.66 -16.53
CA GLN A 106 2.45 -18.42 -15.10
C GLN A 106 2.23 -16.95 -14.74
N TYR A 107 2.72 -16.00 -15.56
CA TYR A 107 2.52 -14.58 -15.34
C TYR A 107 1.03 -14.21 -15.26
N PHE A 108 0.21 -14.73 -16.16
CA PHE A 108 -1.23 -14.43 -16.17
C PHE A 108 -1.97 -15.12 -15.02
N ILE A 109 -1.55 -16.32 -14.63
CA ILE A 109 -2.11 -17.02 -13.46
C ILE A 109 -1.81 -16.22 -12.18
N ASP A 110 -0.57 -15.77 -12.01
CA ASP A 110 -0.17 -14.98 -10.85
C ASP A 110 -0.86 -13.61 -10.82
N LEU A 111 -1.03 -12.97 -11.97
CA LEU A 111 -1.77 -11.72 -12.12
C LEU A 111 -3.22 -11.87 -11.69
N ALA A 112 -3.90 -12.91 -12.17
CA ALA A 112 -5.28 -13.20 -11.79
C ALA A 112 -5.41 -13.52 -10.29
N ALA A 113 -4.48 -14.29 -9.73
CA ALA A 113 -4.45 -14.60 -8.31
C ALA A 113 -4.30 -13.34 -7.44
N ASN A 114 -3.48 -12.38 -7.84
CA ASN A 114 -3.33 -11.08 -7.17
C ASN A 114 -4.63 -10.25 -7.21
N LEU A 115 -5.43 -10.41 -8.25
CA LEU A 115 -6.74 -9.77 -8.38
C LEU A 115 -7.86 -10.53 -7.65
N GLY A 116 -7.56 -11.70 -7.07
CA GLY A 116 -8.51 -12.52 -6.32
C GLY A 116 -9.24 -13.57 -7.17
N TYR A 117 -8.78 -13.82 -8.40
CA TYR A 117 -9.37 -14.83 -9.28
C TYR A 117 -8.46 -16.05 -9.40
N THR A 118 -9.06 -17.23 -9.38
CA THR A 118 -8.36 -18.48 -9.70
C THR A 118 -8.65 -18.83 -11.16
N ILE A 119 -7.62 -18.84 -12.00
CA ILE A 119 -7.75 -19.19 -13.41
C ILE A 119 -6.83 -20.35 -13.76
N THR A 120 -7.25 -21.12 -14.77
CA THR A 120 -6.43 -22.13 -15.43
C THR A 120 -6.27 -21.75 -16.89
N ILE A 121 -5.05 -21.82 -17.42
CA ILE A 121 -4.76 -21.53 -18.83
C ILE A 121 -4.41 -22.84 -19.51
N GLU A 122 -5.17 -23.22 -20.51
CA GLU A 122 -4.90 -24.37 -21.36
C GLU A 122 -4.35 -23.89 -22.70
N GLU A 123 -3.29 -24.54 -23.13
CA GLU A 123 -2.64 -24.27 -24.42
C GLU A 123 -3.03 -25.39 -25.37
N TYR A 124 -3.61 -25.01 -26.49
CA TYR A 124 -3.96 -25.97 -27.55
C TYR A 124 -2.92 -25.87 -28.67
N PRO A 125 -1.97 -26.82 -28.74
CA PRO A 125 -1.07 -26.93 -29.89
C PRO A 125 -1.83 -27.59 -31.03
N ASP A 126 -2.61 -26.81 -31.78
CA ASP A 126 -3.36 -27.36 -32.89
C ASP A 126 -2.48 -27.65 -34.08
N GLY A 127 -2.40 -28.93 -34.42
CA GLY A 127 -1.92 -29.42 -35.71
C GLY A 127 -2.88 -29.19 -36.89
N GLY A 128 -3.82 -28.23 -36.81
CA GLY A 128 -4.72 -27.86 -37.88
C GLY A 128 -4.10 -26.82 -38.81
N LEU A 129 -4.52 -26.81 -40.07
CA LEU A 129 -4.03 -25.98 -41.19
C LEU A 129 -4.16 -24.44 -40.99
N THR A 130 -4.59 -24.00 -39.81
CA THR A 130 -4.60 -22.62 -39.35
C THR A 130 -3.96 -22.58 -37.97
N SER A 131 -2.63 -22.56 -37.91
CA SER A 131 -1.86 -22.52 -36.68
C SER A 131 -1.98 -21.13 -36.01
N ILE A 132 -3.10 -20.87 -35.39
CA ILE A 132 -3.25 -19.79 -34.45
C ILE A 132 -3.17 -20.43 -33.07
N PHE A 133 -2.06 -20.20 -32.34
CA PHE A 133 -1.99 -20.52 -30.93
C PHE A 133 -3.07 -19.73 -30.20
N HIS A 134 -4.06 -20.38 -29.66
CA HIS A 134 -5.06 -19.74 -28.82
C HIS A 134 -4.99 -20.30 -27.41
N TRP A 135 -5.20 -19.43 -26.48
CA TRP A 135 -5.26 -19.77 -25.06
C TRP A 135 -6.73 -19.75 -24.63
N GLN A 136 -7.11 -20.72 -23.88
CA GLN A 136 -8.39 -20.70 -23.19
C GLN A 136 -8.16 -20.40 -21.72
N VAL A 137 -8.79 -19.33 -21.24
CA VAL A 137 -8.79 -18.99 -19.81
C VAL A 137 -10.07 -19.56 -19.19
N VAL A 138 -9.91 -20.49 -18.26
CA VAL A 138 -11.03 -21.06 -17.50
C VAL A 138 -11.04 -20.39 -16.13
N ILE A 139 -12.09 -19.64 -15.85
CA ILE A 139 -12.30 -19.02 -14.54
C ILE A 139 -13.10 -20.00 -13.70
N GLY A 140 -12.51 -20.50 -12.62
CA GLY A 140 -13.21 -21.33 -11.65
C GLY A 140 -14.11 -20.46 -10.76
N TYR A 141 -15.38 -20.33 -11.12
CA TYR A 141 -16.45 -19.91 -10.23
C TYR A 141 -17.35 -21.09 -9.97
N ASP A 142 -17.76 -21.28 -8.72
CA ASP A 142 -18.48 -22.50 -8.30
C ASP A 142 -19.85 -22.70 -8.95
N ASP A 143 -20.37 -21.83 -9.79
CA ASP A 143 -21.69 -22.02 -10.41
C ASP A 143 -21.92 -21.53 -11.83
N ASP A 144 -21.01 -20.78 -12.50
CA ASP A 144 -21.25 -20.40 -13.91
C ASP A 144 -19.94 -20.19 -14.69
N MET A 145 -19.74 -21.03 -15.67
CA MET A 145 -18.59 -21.05 -16.57
C MET A 145 -18.78 -20.02 -17.67
N TYR A 146 -18.16 -18.84 -17.54
CA TYR A 146 -18.07 -17.89 -18.65
C TYR A 146 -16.74 -18.05 -19.39
N LEU A 147 -16.85 -18.48 -20.64
CA LEU A 147 -15.72 -18.54 -21.56
C LEU A 147 -15.48 -17.13 -22.14
N LEU A 148 -14.35 -16.56 -21.82
CA LEU A 148 -13.87 -15.33 -22.49
C LEU A 148 -12.91 -15.74 -23.61
N TRP A 149 -13.27 -15.45 -24.83
CA TRP A 149 -12.42 -15.57 -26.00
C TRP A 149 -11.69 -14.24 -26.23
N PHE A 150 -10.39 -14.27 -26.31
CA PHE A 150 -9.55 -13.16 -26.75
C PHE A 150 -8.86 -13.50 -28.05
#